data_f4b64e939cb02a183ee52abf563ec7bf
#
_entry.id   f4b64e939cb02a183ee52abf563ec7bf
#
_cell.length_a   1.000
_cell.length_b   1.000
_cell.length_c   1.000
_cell.angle_alpha   90.00
_cell.angle_beta   90.00
_cell.angle_gamma   90.00
#
_symmetry.space_group_name_H-M   'P 1'
#
loop_
_entity.id
_entity.type
_entity.pdbx_description
1 polymer ?
#
loop_
_entity_poly.entity_id
_entity_poly.type
_entity_poly.pdbx_seq_one_letter_code
_entity_poly.pdbx_strand_id
1 'polypeptide(L)'
;MAATRRFLQGMGLPEGDLDDRPSSPQRFPDGGQWRVEIPSVEGPNCLRAVFEEADRLGVPVHRVSQGSGVMLLTDAELDEMREIAAPRKIEISLFVGPRAGWDTGAMAASTAGRIVGPKQRGMEQIVQAVEDVKRSCAHGIPSVLVTDEGLLEVLGAMRAAGKLPANLILKGSVMLGASNPVSIRNLERLGLTTFNTPTDLSLAHFAAIRAATTMPLDIYIEVPDDIGGFIRHYEIAEIVRVCSPVYLKFGLRNAPNIYPAGTHLESTAVALTRERVRRAKIGLDLLHRLAPDAVMSPLPA
;
A
#
# COMPACT_ATOMS: atom_id res chain seq x y z
N MET A 1 24.44 7.32 -24.53
CA MET A 1 23.22 7.65 -23.75
C MET A 1 22.04 8.09 -24.63
N ALA A 2 22.19 9.01 -25.60
CA ALA A 2 21.06 9.49 -26.44
C ALA A 2 20.32 8.36 -27.21
N ALA A 3 21.05 7.42 -27.80
CA ALA A 3 20.42 6.28 -28.49
C ALA A 3 19.60 5.40 -27.54
N THR A 4 20.09 5.16 -26.32
CA THR A 4 19.37 4.41 -25.28
C THR A 4 18.10 5.14 -24.86
N ARG A 5 18.15 6.45 -24.66
CA ARG A 5 16.96 7.25 -24.33
C ARG A 5 15.89 7.16 -25.43
N ARG A 6 16.29 7.31 -26.70
CA ARG A 6 15.36 7.13 -27.83
C ARG A 6 14.76 5.73 -27.89
N PHE A 7 15.52 4.69 -27.56
CA PHE A 7 15.00 3.33 -27.50
C PHE A 7 13.93 3.19 -26.41
N LEU A 8 14.19 3.74 -25.21
CA LEU A 8 13.20 3.73 -24.10
C LEU A 8 11.92 4.50 -24.47
N GLN A 9 12.06 5.66 -25.12
CA GLN A 9 10.90 6.41 -25.64
C GLN A 9 10.09 5.57 -26.66
N GLY A 10 10.77 4.82 -27.53
CA GLY A 10 10.13 3.88 -28.47
C GLY A 10 9.35 2.76 -27.78
N MET A 11 9.68 2.44 -26.52
CA MET A 11 8.93 1.51 -25.68
C MET A 11 7.75 2.18 -24.93
N GLY A 12 7.50 3.48 -25.15
CA GLY A 12 6.50 4.26 -24.42
C GLY A 12 6.88 4.53 -22.96
N LEU A 13 8.19 4.66 -22.70
CA LEU A 13 8.75 5.00 -21.40
C LEU A 13 9.30 6.44 -21.43
N PRO A 14 9.41 7.12 -20.28
CA PRO A 14 10.13 8.38 -20.21
C PRO A 14 11.61 8.16 -20.56
N GLU A 15 12.24 9.17 -21.13
CA GLU A 15 13.65 9.11 -21.53
C GLU A 15 14.64 9.15 -20.35
N GLY A 16 14.17 9.55 -19.18
CA GLY A 16 14.94 9.68 -17.94
C GLY A 16 14.02 10.08 -16.79
N ASP A 17 14.62 10.48 -15.69
CA ASP A 17 13.87 11.11 -14.59
C ASP A 17 13.33 12.46 -15.05
N LEU A 18 12.15 12.84 -14.55
CA LEU A 18 11.47 14.07 -14.96
C LEU A 18 11.72 15.18 -13.91
N ASP A 19 12.84 15.87 -14.05
CA ASP A 19 13.25 16.95 -13.13
C ASP A 19 12.31 18.16 -13.17
N ASP A 20 11.58 18.37 -14.28
CA ASP A 20 10.53 19.36 -14.44
C ASP A 20 9.25 19.02 -13.66
N ARG A 21 9.13 17.76 -13.20
CA ARG A 21 8.03 17.29 -12.36
C ARG A 21 6.65 17.72 -12.85
N PRO A 22 6.22 17.28 -14.04
CA PRO A 22 4.94 17.69 -14.59
C PRO A 22 3.78 17.24 -13.68
N SER A 23 2.72 18.04 -13.67
CA SER A 23 1.48 17.66 -12.96
C SER A 23 0.85 16.44 -13.61
N SER A 24 0.42 15.48 -12.78
CA SER A 24 -0.32 14.32 -13.28
C SER A 24 -1.71 14.72 -13.78
N PRO A 25 -2.11 14.34 -15.01
CA PRO A 25 -3.47 14.50 -15.47
C PRO A 25 -4.41 13.40 -14.95
N GLN A 26 -3.86 12.34 -14.37
CA GLN A 26 -4.61 11.15 -13.94
C GLN A 26 -5.42 11.43 -12.66
N ARG A 27 -6.56 10.73 -12.55
CA ARG A 27 -7.47 10.82 -11.39
C ARG A 27 -7.99 9.43 -11.03
N PHE A 28 -8.51 9.28 -9.82
CA PHE A 28 -9.38 8.18 -9.49
C PHE A 28 -10.66 8.24 -10.35
N PRO A 29 -11.40 7.12 -10.51
CA PRO A 29 -12.64 7.12 -11.32
C PRO A 29 -13.70 8.13 -10.87
N ASP A 30 -13.66 8.53 -9.59
CA ASP A 30 -14.55 9.54 -9.00
C ASP A 30 -14.07 11.00 -9.22
N GLY A 31 -12.96 11.20 -9.92
CA GLY A 31 -12.35 12.52 -10.18
C GLY A 31 -11.35 12.98 -9.11
N GLY A 32 -11.20 12.25 -8.01
CA GLY A 32 -10.26 12.58 -6.93
C GLY A 32 -8.80 12.46 -7.34
N GLN A 33 -7.97 13.31 -6.76
CA GLN A 33 -6.51 13.24 -6.90
C GLN A 33 -5.88 12.39 -5.82
N TRP A 34 -6.43 12.42 -4.61
CA TRP A 34 -5.85 11.77 -3.45
C TRP A 34 -6.89 11.10 -2.55
N ARG A 35 -6.40 10.10 -1.86
CA ARG A 35 -7.08 9.31 -0.81
C ARG A 35 -6.14 9.14 0.37
N VAL A 36 -6.69 8.78 1.53
CA VAL A 36 -5.91 8.51 2.76
C VAL A 36 -5.89 7.02 3.04
N GLU A 37 -4.70 6.50 3.37
CA GLU A 37 -4.51 5.15 3.88
C GLU A 37 -3.83 5.17 5.26
N ILE A 38 -4.41 4.45 6.22
CA ILE A 38 -3.81 4.21 7.54
C ILE A 38 -3.26 2.77 7.55
N PRO A 39 -1.93 2.59 7.60
CA PRO A 39 -1.30 1.26 7.65
C PRO A 39 -1.25 0.69 9.07
N SER A 40 -0.91 -0.59 9.18
CA SER A 40 -0.68 -1.31 10.45
C SER A 40 -1.91 -1.35 11.35
N VAL A 41 -3.08 -1.58 10.75
CA VAL A 41 -4.35 -1.78 11.43
C VAL A 41 -4.52 -3.29 11.65
N GLU A 42 -4.07 -3.79 12.80
CA GLU A 42 -3.73 -5.19 13.01
C GLU A 42 -4.88 -6.07 13.54
N GLY A 43 -6.09 -5.57 13.53
CA GLY A 43 -7.29 -6.33 13.93
C GLY A 43 -8.49 -5.44 14.22
N PRO A 44 -9.61 -6.01 14.70
CA PRO A 44 -10.87 -5.30 14.90
C PRO A 44 -10.74 -4.08 15.83
N ASN A 45 -10.03 -4.21 16.96
CA ASN A 45 -9.87 -3.12 17.92
C ASN A 45 -9.01 -1.97 17.37
N CYS A 46 -7.98 -2.28 16.57
CA CYS A 46 -7.23 -1.25 15.84
C CYS A 46 -8.12 -0.54 14.81
N LEU A 47 -9.00 -1.27 14.11
CA LEU A 47 -9.92 -0.68 13.13
C LEU A 47 -10.96 0.24 13.80
N ARG A 48 -11.51 -0.14 14.95
CA ARG A 48 -12.37 0.76 15.77
C ARG A 48 -11.60 2.03 16.16
N ALA A 49 -10.36 1.87 16.62
CA ALA A 49 -9.53 3.01 17.01
C ALA A 49 -9.24 3.96 15.85
N VAL A 50 -9.08 3.44 14.60
CA VAL A 50 -9.00 4.30 13.40
C VAL A 50 -10.24 5.17 13.30
N PHE A 51 -11.43 4.58 13.39
CA PHE A 51 -12.68 5.32 13.14
C PHE A 51 -12.98 6.32 14.24
N GLU A 52 -12.83 5.92 15.51
CA GLU A 52 -13.02 6.82 16.65
C GLU A 52 -12.10 8.05 16.54
N GLU A 53 -10.84 7.83 16.23
CA GLU A 53 -9.87 8.91 16.12
C GLU A 53 -10.05 9.74 14.83
N ALA A 54 -10.44 9.10 13.73
CA ALA A 54 -10.76 9.77 12.47
C ALA A 54 -11.97 10.69 12.62
N ASP A 55 -13.03 10.22 13.28
CA ASP A 55 -14.22 11.03 13.57
C ASP A 55 -13.89 12.20 14.51
N ARG A 56 -13.12 11.95 15.56
CA ARG A 56 -12.70 12.97 16.51
C ARG A 56 -11.87 14.09 15.86
N LEU A 57 -11.04 13.75 14.89
CA LEU A 57 -10.11 14.69 14.23
C LEU A 57 -10.59 15.18 12.86
N GLY A 58 -11.70 14.67 12.34
CA GLY A 58 -12.17 14.99 10.99
C GLY A 58 -11.22 14.51 9.89
N VAL A 59 -10.63 13.32 10.06
CA VAL A 59 -9.72 12.73 9.07
C VAL A 59 -10.48 11.78 8.16
N PRO A 60 -10.50 12.02 6.83
CA PRO A 60 -11.06 11.08 5.88
C PRO A 60 -10.16 9.84 5.78
N VAL A 61 -10.74 8.66 5.90
CA VAL A 61 -9.99 7.39 5.70
C VAL A 61 -10.67 6.60 4.59
N HIS A 62 -9.91 6.25 3.55
CA HIS A 62 -10.40 5.52 2.38
C HIS A 62 -9.96 4.06 2.40
N ARG A 63 -8.78 3.80 2.98
CA ARG A 63 -8.21 2.46 3.10
C ARG A 63 -7.50 2.29 4.43
N VAL A 64 -7.59 1.08 4.96
CA VAL A 64 -6.67 0.61 6.00
C VAL A 64 -5.88 -0.58 5.49
N SER A 65 -4.65 -0.76 5.96
CA SER A 65 -3.87 -1.96 5.64
C SER A 65 -3.28 -2.61 6.88
N GLN A 66 -3.30 -3.94 6.89
CA GLN A 66 -2.78 -4.78 7.94
C GLN A 66 -1.44 -5.38 7.50
N GLY A 67 -0.50 -5.56 8.41
CA GLY A 67 0.86 -5.99 8.09
C GLY A 67 1.21 -7.42 8.53
N SER A 68 0.50 -7.97 9.53
CA SER A 68 0.81 -9.29 10.07
C SER A 68 0.41 -10.44 9.13
N GLY A 69 -0.69 -10.31 8.42
CA GLY A 69 -1.16 -11.29 7.44
C GLY A 69 -2.52 -11.89 7.78
N VAL A 70 -3.25 -12.31 6.75
CA VAL A 70 -4.54 -13.01 6.87
C VAL A 70 -4.40 -14.24 7.78
N MET A 71 -3.31 -14.97 7.65
CA MET A 71 -3.01 -16.18 8.43
C MET A 71 -3.00 -15.98 9.95
N LEU A 72 -2.87 -14.74 10.43
CA LEU A 72 -2.83 -14.41 11.87
C LEU A 72 -4.13 -13.79 12.39
N LEU A 73 -5.19 -13.82 11.61
CA LEU A 73 -6.54 -13.44 12.00
C LEU A 73 -7.44 -14.68 12.03
N THR A 74 -8.28 -14.79 13.04
CA THR A 74 -9.36 -15.77 13.07
C THR A 74 -10.47 -15.42 12.10
N ASP A 75 -11.33 -16.36 11.73
CA ASP A 75 -12.49 -16.10 10.88
C ASP A 75 -13.43 -15.06 11.51
N ALA A 76 -13.62 -15.14 12.83
CA ALA A 76 -14.42 -14.19 13.57
C ALA A 76 -13.85 -12.76 13.49
N GLU A 77 -12.54 -12.59 13.58
CA GLU A 77 -11.89 -11.29 13.44
C GLU A 77 -12.00 -10.74 12.02
N LEU A 78 -11.92 -11.58 10.99
CA LEU A 78 -12.14 -11.17 9.60
C LEU A 78 -13.57 -10.68 9.39
N ASP A 79 -14.57 -11.43 9.88
CA ASP A 79 -15.97 -11.04 9.80
C ASP A 79 -16.23 -9.74 10.55
N GLU A 80 -15.70 -9.61 11.76
CA GLU A 80 -15.83 -8.41 12.59
C GLU A 80 -15.19 -7.18 11.91
N MET A 81 -13.99 -7.30 11.34
CA MET A 81 -13.37 -6.20 10.57
C MET A 81 -14.24 -5.78 9.39
N ARG A 82 -14.77 -6.74 8.64
CA ARG A 82 -15.70 -6.46 7.54
C ARG A 82 -16.94 -5.72 8.02
N GLU A 83 -17.55 -6.17 9.11
CA GLU A 83 -18.74 -5.53 9.69
C GLU A 83 -18.49 -4.10 10.18
N ILE A 84 -17.37 -3.86 10.84
CA ILE A 84 -16.94 -2.52 11.28
C ILE A 84 -16.74 -1.58 10.08
N ALA A 85 -16.16 -2.08 8.98
CA ALA A 85 -15.84 -1.29 7.80
C ALA A 85 -17.05 -1.03 6.89
N ALA A 86 -18.03 -1.94 6.84
CA ALA A 86 -19.13 -1.93 5.88
C ALA A 86 -19.95 -0.62 5.86
N PRO A 87 -20.33 -0.01 7.01
CA PRO A 87 -21.09 1.25 7.00
C PRO A 87 -20.35 2.41 6.37
N ARG A 88 -19.02 2.37 6.38
CA ARG A 88 -18.12 3.41 5.84
C ARG A 88 -17.61 3.11 4.44
N LYS A 89 -17.86 1.89 3.95
CA LYS A 89 -17.39 1.39 2.63
C LYS A 89 -15.90 1.60 2.39
N ILE A 90 -15.08 1.51 3.42
CA ILE A 90 -13.63 1.62 3.27
C ILE A 90 -13.00 0.29 2.87
N GLU A 91 -11.90 0.39 2.13
CA GLU A 91 -11.11 -0.76 1.73
C GLU A 91 -10.26 -1.26 2.91
N ILE A 92 -10.33 -2.56 3.20
CA ILE A 92 -9.39 -3.26 4.09
C ILE A 92 -8.45 -4.06 3.22
N SER A 93 -7.15 -3.77 3.27
CA SER A 93 -6.12 -4.51 2.54
C SER A 93 -5.31 -5.37 3.52
N LEU A 94 -5.36 -6.68 3.36
CA LEU A 94 -4.70 -7.63 4.25
C LEU A 94 -3.40 -8.16 3.61
N PHE A 95 -2.34 -8.23 4.40
CA PHE A 95 -1.09 -8.81 3.93
C PHE A 95 -1.26 -10.32 3.72
N VAL A 96 -0.63 -10.86 2.67
CA VAL A 96 -0.68 -12.29 2.36
C VAL A 96 0.52 -13.00 3.01
N GLY A 97 0.28 -14.12 3.67
CA GLY A 97 1.29 -15.05 4.17
C GLY A 97 1.20 -16.42 3.46
N PRO A 98 2.06 -17.38 3.80
CA PRO A 98 3.24 -17.25 4.66
C PRO A 98 4.38 -16.49 4.00
N ARG A 99 5.42 -16.15 4.79
CA ARG A 99 6.58 -15.39 4.34
C ARG A 99 7.89 -16.01 4.84
N ALA A 100 8.95 -15.90 4.03
CA ALA A 100 10.27 -16.43 4.37
C ALA A 100 10.82 -15.93 5.72
N GLY A 101 10.52 -14.69 6.11
CA GLY A 101 10.97 -14.10 7.38
C GLY A 101 10.32 -14.69 8.63
N TRP A 102 9.21 -15.42 8.48
CA TRP A 102 8.46 -16.07 9.56
C TRP A 102 8.50 -17.59 9.48
N ASP A 103 9.33 -18.13 8.62
CA ASP A 103 9.57 -19.53 8.41
C ASP A 103 11.06 -19.84 8.44
N THR A 104 11.49 -21.03 8.04
CA THR A 104 12.88 -21.49 7.99
C THR A 104 13.72 -20.74 6.95
N GLY A 105 13.87 -19.43 7.13
CA GLY A 105 14.56 -18.56 6.21
C GLY A 105 15.89 -18.02 6.73
N ALA A 106 16.92 -18.87 6.90
CA ALA A 106 18.23 -18.42 7.39
C ALA A 106 18.75 -17.19 6.63
N MET A 107 18.57 -17.15 5.31
CA MET A 107 18.96 -15.99 4.50
C MET A 107 18.14 -14.74 4.85
N ALA A 108 16.84 -14.86 5.06
CA ALA A 108 15.97 -13.74 5.44
C ALA A 108 16.34 -13.16 6.83
N ALA A 109 16.95 -13.96 7.69
CA ALA A 109 17.44 -13.52 9.00
C ALA A 109 18.77 -12.76 8.93
N SER A 110 19.52 -12.87 7.84
CA SER A 110 20.77 -12.13 7.64
C SER A 110 20.51 -10.66 7.27
N THR A 111 21.46 -9.78 7.58
CA THR A 111 21.33 -8.35 7.25
C THR A 111 21.18 -8.13 5.74
N ALA A 112 21.98 -8.81 4.91
CA ALA A 112 21.93 -8.71 3.45
C ALA A 112 20.67 -9.35 2.84
N GLY A 113 20.13 -10.36 3.49
CA GLY A 113 18.98 -11.12 2.99
C GLY A 113 17.61 -10.63 3.46
N ARG A 114 17.52 -9.58 4.25
CA ARG A 114 16.24 -9.06 4.78
C ARG A 114 15.22 -8.77 3.69
N ILE A 115 15.67 -8.37 2.52
CA ILE A 115 14.81 -8.08 1.36
C ILE A 115 13.98 -9.29 0.90
N VAL A 116 14.45 -10.52 1.14
CA VAL A 116 13.72 -11.74 0.78
C VAL A 116 12.75 -12.20 1.87
N GLY A 117 12.78 -11.56 3.05
CA GLY A 117 11.91 -11.89 4.17
C GLY A 117 10.42 -11.90 3.86
N PRO A 118 9.89 -10.95 3.08
CA PRO A 118 8.48 -10.92 2.70
C PRO A 118 8.10 -11.84 1.53
N LYS A 119 9.05 -12.47 0.85
CA LYS A 119 8.81 -13.34 -0.32
C LYS A 119 8.27 -14.71 0.08
N GLN A 120 7.53 -15.35 -0.83
CA GLN A 120 7.16 -16.76 -0.75
C GLN A 120 8.33 -17.63 -1.20
N ARG A 121 8.58 -18.75 -0.48
CA ARG A 121 9.66 -19.68 -0.79
C ARG A 121 9.11 -21.03 -1.20
N GLY A 122 9.48 -21.47 -2.40
CA GLY A 122 9.01 -22.71 -2.98
C GLY A 122 7.52 -22.67 -3.34
N MET A 123 7.04 -23.75 -3.94
CA MET A 123 5.69 -23.81 -4.45
C MET A 123 4.63 -23.92 -3.34
N GLU A 124 4.95 -24.61 -2.23
CA GLU A 124 3.98 -24.78 -1.13
C GLU A 124 3.59 -23.44 -0.49
N GLN A 125 4.52 -22.51 -0.32
CA GLN A 125 4.17 -21.18 0.18
C GLN A 125 3.32 -20.38 -0.82
N ILE A 126 3.48 -20.58 -2.12
CA ILE A 126 2.58 -20.01 -3.13
C ILE A 126 1.17 -20.58 -2.98
N VAL A 127 1.04 -21.92 -2.86
CA VAL A 127 -0.26 -22.56 -2.62
C VAL A 127 -0.93 -22.03 -1.37
N GLN A 128 -0.22 -22.00 -0.25
CA GLN A 128 -0.72 -21.50 1.03
C GLN A 128 -1.14 -20.04 0.96
N ALA A 129 -0.35 -19.20 0.26
CA ALA A 129 -0.67 -17.79 0.06
C ALA A 129 -1.93 -17.59 -0.80
N VAL A 130 -2.14 -18.43 -1.82
CA VAL A 130 -3.39 -18.44 -2.61
C VAL A 130 -4.58 -18.79 -1.74
N GLU A 131 -4.45 -19.79 -0.86
CA GLU A 131 -5.54 -20.16 0.07
C GLU A 131 -5.84 -19.02 1.08
N ASP A 132 -4.83 -18.30 1.55
CA ASP A 132 -5.00 -17.09 2.36
C ASP A 132 -5.83 -16.01 1.61
N VAL A 133 -5.54 -15.78 0.33
CA VAL A 133 -6.31 -14.86 -0.50
C VAL A 133 -7.74 -15.31 -0.69
N LYS A 134 -7.97 -16.59 -0.96
CA LYS A 134 -9.33 -17.16 -1.07
C LYS A 134 -10.11 -16.98 0.22
N ARG A 135 -9.47 -17.22 1.38
CA ARG A 135 -10.05 -17.03 2.70
C ARG A 135 -10.45 -15.57 2.93
N SER A 136 -9.55 -14.62 2.65
CA SER A 136 -9.86 -13.19 2.73
C SER A 136 -11.07 -12.81 1.87
N CYS A 137 -11.12 -13.28 0.63
CA CYS A 137 -12.25 -13.05 -0.28
C CYS A 137 -13.55 -13.69 0.23
N ALA A 138 -13.50 -14.89 0.80
CA ALA A 138 -14.67 -15.58 1.36
C ALA A 138 -15.29 -14.83 2.53
N HIS A 139 -14.47 -14.12 3.32
CA HIS A 139 -14.92 -13.22 4.39
C HIS A 139 -15.28 -11.81 3.90
N GLY A 140 -15.36 -11.59 2.57
CA GLY A 140 -15.78 -10.31 1.99
C GLY A 140 -14.73 -9.20 2.05
N ILE A 141 -13.45 -9.55 2.16
CA ILE A 141 -12.31 -8.61 2.13
C ILE A 141 -11.47 -8.88 0.87
N PRO A 142 -11.89 -8.38 -0.32
CA PRO A 142 -11.23 -8.65 -1.59
C PRO A 142 -10.09 -7.63 -1.88
N SER A 143 -9.23 -7.35 -0.91
CA SER A 143 -8.02 -6.55 -1.13
C SER A 143 -6.86 -7.15 -0.34
N VAL A 144 -5.77 -7.42 -1.04
CA VAL A 144 -4.60 -8.08 -0.46
C VAL A 144 -3.30 -7.38 -0.83
N LEU A 145 -2.37 -7.34 0.13
CA LEU A 145 -1.02 -6.77 -0.03
C LEU A 145 -0.03 -7.89 -0.36
N VAL A 146 0.56 -7.81 -1.55
CA VAL A 146 1.44 -8.83 -2.14
C VAL A 146 2.88 -8.35 -2.18
N THR A 147 3.83 -9.23 -1.92
CA THR A 147 5.28 -8.95 -1.90
C THR A 147 6.11 -9.81 -2.83
N ASP A 148 5.48 -10.74 -3.53
CA ASP A 148 6.14 -11.70 -4.40
C ASP A 148 5.57 -11.64 -5.81
N GLU A 149 6.46 -11.52 -6.81
CA GLU A 149 6.07 -11.39 -8.22
C GLU A 149 5.45 -12.67 -8.76
N GLY A 150 5.96 -13.83 -8.32
CA GLY A 150 5.39 -15.13 -8.72
C GLY A 150 3.98 -15.33 -8.17
N LEU A 151 3.76 -14.97 -6.90
CA LEU A 151 2.41 -14.97 -6.33
C LEU A 151 1.50 -13.99 -7.06
N LEU A 152 1.99 -12.78 -7.39
CA LEU A 152 1.21 -11.77 -8.12
C LEU A 152 0.76 -12.31 -9.49
N GLU A 153 1.64 -12.97 -10.24
CA GLU A 153 1.31 -13.59 -11.52
C GLU A 153 0.20 -14.63 -11.38
N VAL A 154 0.33 -15.53 -10.39
CA VAL A 154 -0.68 -16.56 -10.12
C VAL A 154 -2.03 -15.93 -9.77
N LEU A 155 -2.06 -14.96 -8.87
CA LEU A 155 -3.30 -14.28 -8.47
C LEU A 155 -3.94 -13.50 -9.62
N GLY A 156 -3.13 -12.83 -10.44
CA GLY A 156 -3.58 -12.14 -11.65
C GLY A 156 -4.21 -13.10 -12.66
N ALA A 157 -3.56 -14.23 -12.93
CA ALA A 157 -4.08 -15.28 -13.80
C ALA A 157 -5.36 -15.91 -13.26
N MET A 158 -5.43 -16.20 -11.97
CA MET A 158 -6.63 -16.75 -11.32
C MET A 158 -7.81 -15.77 -11.36
N ARG A 159 -7.57 -14.49 -11.15
CA ARG A 159 -8.60 -13.44 -11.29
C ARG A 159 -9.12 -13.37 -12.73
N ALA A 160 -8.21 -13.35 -13.71
CA ALA A 160 -8.58 -13.36 -15.13
C ALA A 160 -9.36 -14.61 -15.56
N ALA A 161 -9.05 -15.76 -14.96
CA ALA A 161 -9.76 -17.03 -15.17
C ALA A 161 -11.07 -17.17 -14.37
N GLY A 162 -11.51 -16.14 -13.64
CA GLY A 162 -12.72 -16.17 -12.79
C GLY A 162 -12.63 -17.11 -11.58
N LYS A 163 -11.41 -17.48 -11.17
CA LYS A 163 -11.16 -18.32 -9.98
C LYS A 163 -11.01 -17.50 -8.69
N LEU A 164 -10.86 -16.21 -8.83
CA LEU A 164 -10.90 -15.20 -7.77
C LEU A 164 -11.87 -14.08 -8.18
N PRO A 165 -12.41 -13.32 -7.23
CA PRO A 165 -13.36 -12.24 -7.53
C PRO A 165 -12.77 -11.21 -8.51
N ALA A 166 -13.58 -10.76 -9.47
CA ALA A 166 -13.14 -9.76 -10.45
C ALA A 166 -12.75 -8.41 -9.81
N ASN A 167 -13.35 -8.09 -8.68
CA ASN A 167 -13.06 -6.89 -7.88
C ASN A 167 -11.90 -7.08 -6.89
N LEU A 168 -11.15 -8.20 -6.94
CA LEU A 168 -9.98 -8.40 -6.10
C LEU A 168 -8.92 -7.33 -6.40
N ILE A 169 -8.56 -6.58 -5.37
CA ILE A 169 -7.49 -5.60 -5.42
C ILE A 169 -6.18 -6.29 -5.07
N LEU A 170 -5.24 -6.27 -6.00
CA LEU A 170 -3.87 -6.75 -5.79
C LEU A 170 -2.98 -5.52 -5.53
N LYS A 171 -2.72 -5.26 -4.26
CA LYS A 171 -1.89 -4.14 -3.81
C LYS A 171 -0.43 -4.59 -3.71
N GLY A 172 0.46 -3.88 -4.39
CA GLY A 172 1.90 -4.16 -4.27
C GLY A 172 2.50 -3.53 -3.03
N SER A 173 3.23 -4.30 -2.25
CA SER A 173 3.96 -3.81 -1.09
C SER A 173 5.19 -3.00 -1.50
N VAL A 174 5.61 -2.06 -0.65
CA VAL A 174 6.92 -1.39 -0.73
C VAL A 174 8.09 -2.39 -0.82
N MET A 175 7.91 -3.57 -0.23
CA MET A 175 8.91 -4.64 -0.23
C MET A 175 9.08 -5.35 -1.58
N LEU A 176 8.24 -5.08 -2.59
CA LEU A 176 8.51 -5.49 -3.98
C LEU A 176 9.73 -4.75 -4.56
N GLY A 177 10.03 -3.56 -4.04
CA GLY A 177 11.24 -2.82 -4.38
C GLY A 177 11.27 -2.22 -5.79
N ALA A 178 10.16 -2.26 -6.54
CA ALA A 178 10.10 -1.68 -7.89
C ALA A 178 10.23 -0.15 -7.82
N SER A 179 11.35 0.37 -8.29
CA SER A 179 11.77 1.77 -8.11
C SER A 179 11.90 2.55 -9.41
N ASN A 180 11.46 1.99 -10.53
CA ASN A 180 11.59 2.61 -11.84
C ASN A 180 10.37 2.30 -12.74
N PRO A 181 10.15 3.10 -13.81
CA PRO A 181 9.00 2.94 -14.70
C PRO A 181 8.84 1.55 -15.32
N VAL A 182 9.95 0.89 -15.64
CA VAL A 182 9.93 -0.43 -16.29
C VAL A 182 9.43 -1.51 -15.33
N SER A 183 9.98 -1.53 -14.11
CA SER A 183 9.59 -2.49 -13.07
C SER A 183 8.11 -2.36 -12.72
N ILE A 184 7.59 -1.13 -12.61
CA ILE A 184 6.19 -0.90 -12.28
C ILE A 184 5.26 -1.37 -13.38
N ARG A 185 5.59 -1.09 -14.66
CA ARG A 185 4.83 -1.63 -15.79
C ARG A 185 4.83 -3.15 -15.85
N ASN A 186 5.92 -3.80 -15.44
CA ASN A 186 5.95 -5.27 -15.37
C ASN A 186 4.98 -5.78 -14.29
N LEU A 187 4.98 -5.18 -13.11
CA LEU A 187 4.02 -5.55 -12.05
C LEU A 187 2.56 -5.32 -12.47
N GLU A 188 2.27 -4.21 -13.18
CA GLU A 188 0.95 -3.92 -13.73
C GLU A 188 0.50 -5.01 -14.73
N ARG A 189 1.40 -5.49 -15.60
CA ARG A 189 1.12 -6.62 -16.52
C ARG A 189 0.84 -7.93 -15.80
N LEU A 190 1.43 -8.15 -14.64
CA LEU A 190 1.17 -9.32 -13.78
C LEU A 190 -0.16 -9.20 -13.03
N GLY A 191 -0.86 -8.08 -13.14
CA GLY A 191 -2.20 -7.90 -12.57
C GLY A 191 -2.26 -6.99 -11.35
N LEU A 192 -1.16 -6.30 -11.01
CA LEU A 192 -1.17 -5.31 -9.92
C LEU A 192 -2.19 -4.20 -10.19
N THR A 193 -2.87 -3.73 -9.15
CA THR A 193 -3.93 -2.70 -9.27
C THR A 193 -3.63 -1.41 -8.51
N THR A 194 -2.72 -1.44 -7.55
CA THR A 194 -2.21 -0.28 -6.80
C THR A 194 -0.83 -0.62 -6.24
N PHE A 195 0.04 0.36 -6.11
CA PHE A 195 1.44 0.11 -5.77
C PHE A 195 1.97 1.02 -4.66
N ASN A 196 2.42 0.39 -3.57
CA ASN A 196 3.15 1.07 -2.52
C ASN A 196 4.63 1.20 -2.93
N THR A 197 5.01 2.40 -3.36
CA THR A 197 6.34 2.68 -3.89
C THR A 197 7.42 2.59 -2.81
N PRO A 198 8.70 2.33 -3.19
CA PRO A 198 9.83 2.57 -2.28
C PRO A 198 9.77 3.97 -1.68
N THR A 199 10.17 4.08 -0.43
CA THR A 199 9.88 5.25 0.40
C THR A 199 10.81 6.44 0.14
N ASP A 200 11.99 6.18 -0.41
CA ASP A 200 13.11 7.11 -0.61
C ASP A 200 13.20 7.71 -2.03
N LEU A 201 12.20 7.47 -2.87
CA LEU A 201 12.17 8.04 -4.22
C LEU A 201 11.97 9.55 -4.18
N SER A 202 12.70 10.28 -5.05
CA SER A 202 12.52 11.71 -5.27
C SER A 202 11.26 12.01 -6.07
N LEU A 203 10.82 13.27 -6.07
CA LEU A 203 9.68 13.73 -6.90
C LEU A 203 9.95 13.53 -8.39
N ALA A 204 11.19 13.64 -8.86
CA ALA A 204 11.57 13.37 -10.25
C ALA A 204 11.42 11.89 -10.62
N HIS A 205 11.82 10.97 -9.72
CA HIS A 205 11.57 9.54 -9.88
C HIS A 205 10.06 9.24 -9.93
N PHE A 206 9.28 9.83 -9.03
CA PHE A 206 7.83 9.66 -9.04
C PHE A 206 7.18 10.18 -10.31
N ALA A 207 7.62 11.33 -10.82
CA ALA A 207 7.12 11.88 -12.08
C ALA A 207 7.37 10.91 -13.25
N ALA A 208 8.58 10.34 -13.34
CA ALA A 208 8.91 9.34 -14.36
C ALA A 208 8.07 8.06 -14.22
N ILE A 209 7.85 7.58 -12.99
CA ILE A 209 6.98 6.44 -12.70
C ILE A 209 5.53 6.77 -13.12
N ARG A 210 5.01 7.93 -12.73
CA ARG A 210 3.65 8.35 -13.06
C ARG A 210 3.42 8.44 -14.56
N ALA A 211 4.41 8.87 -15.33
CA ALA A 211 4.33 8.93 -16.79
C ALA A 211 4.22 7.53 -17.45
N ALA A 212 4.60 6.46 -16.75
CA ALA A 212 4.61 5.11 -17.29
C ALA A 212 3.41 4.25 -16.88
N THR A 213 2.57 4.69 -15.94
CA THR A 213 1.41 3.93 -15.46
C THR A 213 0.25 4.85 -15.11
N THR A 214 -0.99 4.36 -15.19
CA THR A 214 -2.19 5.05 -14.70
C THR A 214 -2.66 4.53 -13.34
N MET A 215 -2.05 3.45 -12.87
CA MET A 215 -2.37 2.79 -11.60
C MET A 215 -2.21 3.75 -10.41
N PRO A 216 -3.09 3.74 -9.41
CA PRO A 216 -2.88 4.48 -8.17
C PRO A 216 -1.55 4.13 -7.51
N LEU A 217 -0.83 5.16 -7.04
CA LEU A 217 0.38 5.01 -6.26
C LEU A 217 0.07 5.20 -4.77
N ASP A 218 0.66 4.38 -3.92
CA ASP A 218 0.53 4.52 -2.48
C ASP A 218 1.87 5.07 -1.95
N ILE A 219 1.87 6.28 -1.43
CA ILE A 219 3.10 6.97 -1.03
C ILE A 219 3.07 7.30 0.45
N TYR A 220 4.10 6.84 1.16
CA TYR A 220 4.28 7.21 2.55
C TYR A 220 4.64 8.68 2.70
N ILE A 221 3.87 9.40 3.49
CA ILE A 221 4.14 10.78 3.94
C ILE A 221 4.97 10.76 5.23
N GLU A 222 4.71 9.80 6.09
CA GLU A 222 5.57 9.45 7.21
C GLU A 222 5.91 7.96 7.14
N VAL A 223 7.19 7.62 7.26
CA VAL A 223 7.76 6.31 6.95
C VAL A 223 8.20 5.63 8.24
N PRO A 224 7.78 4.38 8.53
CA PRO A 224 8.32 3.59 9.63
C PRO A 224 9.84 3.40 9.52
N ASP A 225 10.51 3.26 10.67
CA ASP A 225 11.98 3.18 10.72
C ASP A 225 12.56 1.95 10.01
N ASP A 226 11.86 0.83 10.00
CA ASP A 226 12.26 -0.42 9.36
C ASP A 226 12.24 -0.39 7.81
N ILE A 227 11.60 0.61 7.22
CA ILE A 227 11.54 0.83 5.77
C ILE A 227 11.98 2.23 5.34
N GLY A 228 12.90 2.86 6.10
CA GLY A 228 13.56 4.11 5.72
C GLY A 228 13.50 5.23 6.75
N GLY A 229 12.44 5.34 7.52
CA GLY A 229 12.37 6.17 8.70
C GLY A 229 12.50 7.68 8.46
N PHE A 230 11.71 8.30 7.57
CA PHE A 230 11.74 9.76 7.39
C PHE A 230 10.34 10.36 7.27
N ILE A 231 10.24 11.68 7.33
CA ILE A 231 9.01 12.47 7.28
C ILE A 231 9.11 13.45 6.10
N ARG A 232 8.10 13.40 5.21
CA ARG A 232 8.03 14.25 4.02
C ARG A 232 6.73 15.06 3.93
N HIS A 233 6.23 15.54 5.06
CA HIS A 233 4.97 16.27 5.11
C HIS A 233 5.00 17.53 4.22
N TYR A 234 6.13 18.26 4.13
CA TYR A 234 6.26 19.45 3.28
C TYR A 234 6.23 19.15 1.77
N GLU A 235 6.40 17.89 1.37
CA GLU A 235 6.26 17.48 -0.02
C GLU A 235 4.83 17.02 -0.38
N ILE A 236 3.90 16.99 0.58
CA ILE A 236 2.56 16.38 0.41
C ILE A 236 1.79 16.99 -0.76
N ALA A 237 1.84 18.31 -0.94
CA ALA A 237 1.19 19.01 -2.05
C ALA A 237 1.78 18.62 -3.41
N GLU A 238 3.11 18.57 -3.50
CA GLU A 238 3.82 18.15 -4.71
C GLU A 238 3.59 16.66 -5.02
N ILE A 239 3.54 15.82 -4.00
CA ILE A 239 3.18 14.39 -4.16
C ILE A 239 1.78 14.26 -4.76
N VAL A 240 0.79 15.00 -4.26
CA VAL A 240 -0.56 15.00 -4.84
C VAL A 240 -0.52 15.48 -6.29
N ARG A 241 0.14 16.59 -6.56
CA ARG A 241 0.21 17.20 -7.89
C ARG A 241 0.87 16.27 -8.93
N VAL A 242 2.01 15.67 -8.56
CA VAL A 242 2.84 14.86 -9.47
C VAL A 242 2.35 13.42 -9.59
N CYS A 243 1.83 12.85 -8.50
CA CYS A 243 1.59 11.41 -8.39
C CYS A 243 0.12 10.99 -8.52
N SER A 244 -0.84 11.95 -8.65
CA SER A 244 -2.27 11.60 -8.78
C SER A 244 -2.52 10.52 -9.85
N PRO A 245 -3.44 9.55 -9.62
CA PRO A 245 -4.15 9.28 -8.38
C PRO A 245 -3.23 8.67 -7.32
N VAL A 246 -3.31 9.16 -6.08
CA VAL A 246 -2.37 8.75 -5.02
C VAL A 246 -3.09 8.49 -3.69
N TYR A 247 -2.68 7.42 -3.00
CA TYR A 247 -2.97 7.22 -1.59
C TYR A 247 -1.86 7.86 -0.75
N LEU A 248 -2.23 8.81 0.09
CA LEU A 248 -1.36 9.41 1.10
C LEU A 248 -1.33 8.49 2.32
N LYS A 249 -0.18 7.89 2.58
CA LYS A 249 -0.03 6.85 3.58
C LYS A 249 0.73 7.38 4.79
N PHE A 250 0.15 7.22 5.97
CA PHE A 250 0.70 7.74 7.21
C PHE A 250 1.15 6.59 8.11
N GLY A 251 2.44 6.24 7.99
CA GLY A 251 3.13 5.41 8.96
C GLY A 251 3.49 6.19 10.21
N LEU A 252 4.38 5.63 11.01
CA LEU A 252 4.83 6.26 12.25
C LEU A 252 6.32 6.03 12.44
N ARG A 253 7.08 7.12 12.53
CA ARG A 253 8.49 7.08 12.92
C ARG A 253 8.63 6.84 14.41
N ASN A 254 9.78 6.28 14.79
CA ASN A 254 10.14 6.05 16.18
C ASN A 254 9.06 5.26 16.94
N ALA A 255 8.55 4.23 16.29
CA ALA A 255 7.57 3.32 16.85
C ALA A 255 8.19 1.93 17.05
N PRO A 256 7.79 1.20 18.10
CA PRO A 256 8.22 -0.20 18.24
C PRO A 256 7.73 -1.03 17.05
N ASN A 257 8.52 -2.02 16.65
CA ASN A 257 8.06 -3.01 15.68
C ASN A 257 7.00 -3.89 16.36
N ILE A 258 5.84 -4.00 15.69
CA ILE A 258 4.70 -4.79 16.17
C ILE A 258 4.43 -6.04 15.32
N TYR A 259 5.32 -6.35 14.37
CA TYR A 259 5.09 -7.47 13.46
C TYR A 259 5.84 -8.75 13.85
N PRO A 260 5.16 -9.89 13.86
CA PRO A 260 3.71 -10.09 13.71
C PRO A 260 2.93 -9.67 14.97
N ALA A 261 1.87 -8.88 14.78
CA ALA A 261 0.97 -8.47 15.85
C ALA A 261 0.02 -9.62 16.23
N GLY A 262 -0.51 -9.49 17.44
CA GLY A 262 -1.54 -10.37 17.99
C GLY A 262 -2.08 -9.74 19.28
N THR A 263 -2.96 -10.44 19.99
CA THR A 263 -3.62 -9.92 21.21
C THR A 263 -2.62 -9.49 22.29
N HIS A 264 -1.42 -10.10 22.32
CA HIS A 264 -0.34 -9.74 23.27
C HIS A 264 0.26 -8.35 23.03
N LEU A 265 0.06 -7.75 21.84
CA LEU A 265 0.51 -6.40 21.48
C LEU A 265 -0.64 -5.44 21.20
N GLU A 266 -1.88 -5.85 21.43
CA GLU A 266 -3.08 -5.11 21.03
C GLU A 266 -3.12 -3.69 21.57
N SER A 267 -2.86 -3.49 22.86
CA SER A 267 -2.88 -2.15 23.47
C SER A 267 -1.86 -1.21 22.80
N THR A 268 -0.68 -1.70 22.50
CA THR A 268 0.36 -0.96 21.77
C THR A 268 -0.09 -0.66 20.35
N ALA A 269 -0.61 -1.64 19.63
CA ALA A 269 -1.07 -1.49 18.25
C ALA A 269 -2.21 -0.45 18.15
N VAL A 270 -3.16 -0.47 19.08
CA VAL A 270 -4.26 0.52 19.19
C VAL A 270 -3.72 1.93 19.42
N ALA A 271 -2.78 2.10 20.36
CA ALA A 271 -2.18 3.41 20.67
C ALA A 271 -1.42 3.97 19.44
N LEU A 272 -0.63 3.15 18.77
CA LEU A 272 0.09 3.52 17.55
C LEU A 272 -0.88 3.85 16.41
N THR A 273 -1.99 3.14 16.30
CA THR A 273 -3.02 3.39 15.29
C THR A 273 -3.65 4.76 15.46
N ARG A 274 -4.01 5.16 16.67
CA ARG A 274 -4.52 6.51 16.97
C ARG A 274 -3.52 7.59 16.58
N GLU A 275 -2.25 7.41 16.90
CA GLU A 275 -1.21 8.38 16.53
C GLU A 275 -1.02 8.47 15.01
N ARG A 276 -1.16 7.38 14.24
CA ARG A 276 -1.14 7.42 12.77
C ARG A 276 -2.26 8.30 12.20
N VAL A 277 -3.47 8.19 12.74
CA VAL A 277 -4.59 9.06 12.35
C VAL A 277 -4.29 10.52 12.69
N ARG A 278 -3.69 10.79 13.87
CA ARG A 278 -3.27 12.14 14.24
C ARG A 278 -2.18 12.68 13.28
N ARG A 279 -1.22 11.85 12.84
CA ARG A 279 -0.23 12.25 11.82
C ARG A 279 -0.88 12.54 10.47
N ALA A 280 -1.91 11.78 10.11
CA ALA A 280 -2.72 12.08 8.93
C ALA A 280 -3.36 13.46 9.05
N LYS A 281 -3.98 13.81 10.18
CA LYS A 281 -4.53 15.15 10.42
C LYS A 281 -3.50 16.25 10.19
N ILE A 282 -2.30 16.11 10.75
CA ILE A 282 -1.21 17.09 10.58
C ILE A 282 -0.83 17.24 9.10
N GLY A 283 -0.67 16.12 8.39
CA GLY A 283 -0.34 16.13 6.98
C GLY A 283 -1.43 16.75 6.12
N LEU A 284 -2.69 16.45 6.39
CA LEU A 284 -3.83 16.98 5.64
C LEU A 284 -4.04 18.47 5.90
N ASP A 285 -3.84 18.97 7.11
CA ASP A 285 -3.88 20.41 7.41
C ASP A 285 -2.81 21.16 6.62
N LEU A 286 -1.65 20.55 6.45
CA LEU A 286 -0.59 21.12 5.62
C LEU A 286 -0.96 21.08 4.13
N LEU A 287 -1.51 19.96 3.65
CA LEU A 287 -2.00 19.83 2.27
C LEU A 287 -3.02 20.92 1.93
N HIS A 288 -4.01 21.12 2.78
CA HIS A 288 -5.05 22.13 2.57
C HIS A 288 -4.48 23.57 2.54
N ARG A 289 -3.41 23.83 3.31
CA ARG A 289 -2.74 25.15 3.27
C ARG A 289 -1.91 25.34 2.01
N LEU A 290 -1.23 24.30 1.52
CA LEU A 290 -0.30 24.38 0.38
C LEU A 290 -0.98 24.16 -0.98
N ALA A 291 -2.07 23.39 -1.00
CA ALA A 291 -2.82 23.05 -2.21
C ALA A 291 -4.33 22.98 -1.90
N PRO A 292 -4.98 24.13 -1.63
CA PRO A 292 -6.40 24.19 -1.25
C PRO A 292 -7.33 23.62 -2.34
N ASP A 293 -6.90 23.66 -3.60
CA ASP A 293 -7.66 23.17 -4.75
C ASP A 293 -7.44 21.66 -5.04
N ALA A 294 -6.63 20.97 -4.23
CA ALA A 294 -6.39 19.54 -4.41
C ALA A 294 -7.65 18.74 -4.10
N VAL A 295 -8.14 17.98 -5.09
CA VAL A 295 -9.42 17.27 -5.02
C VAL A 295 -9.25 15.93 -4.31
N MET A 296 -9.92 15.77 -3.19
CA MET A 296 -10.05 14.49 -2.49
C MET A 296 -11.13 13.62 -3.16
N SER A 297 -10.92 12.30 -3.21
CA SER A 297 -12.03 11.37 -3.49
C SER A 297 -13.13 11.51 -2.44
N PRO A 298 -14.42 11.49 -2.84
CA PRO A 298 -15.50 11.51 -1.86
C PRO A 298 -15.49 10.26 -0.97
N LEU A 299 -16.08 10.35 0.21
CA LEU A 299 -16.37 9.21 1.06
C LEU A 299 -17.86 8.86 0.93
N PRO A 300 -18.21 7.57 0.83
CA PRO A 300 -17.35 6.39 0.67
C PRO A 300 -16.69 6.34 -0.72
N ALA A 301 -15.46 5.80 -0.76
CA ALA A 301 -14.64 5.75 -1.98
C ALA A 301 -15.01 4.59 -2.91
#